data_428ed645b383640aa2eb7ca22009618a
#
_entry.id   428ed645b383640aa2eb7ca22009618a
#
_cell.length_a   1.000
_cell.length_b   1.000
_cell.length_c   1.000
_cell.angle_alpha   90.00
_cell.angle_beta   90.00
_cell.angle_gamma   90.00
#
_symmetry.space_group_name_H-M   'P 1'
#
loop_
_entity.id
_entity.type
_entity.pdbx_description
1 polymer ?
#
loop_
_entity_poly.entity_id
_entity_poly.type
_entity_poly.pdbx_seq_one_letter_code
_entity_poly.pdbx_strand_id
1 'polypeptide(L)'
;MEAALSHKISGADKFQLLLDRHIRLNQPTGNIIQLSIEVKGRIELEELRKVVNANSFLTQLNSLQVTDNTLSIPRWINGEEQYPVSLTEFPYKSAKVSEGLIDIALFQDVTNTKVLILVHHVLADNMGIQQIARLIDGTIKPPLLPLTEGVKDTTPLIQQLVHTLKATLLVFRKTPKHMAKLVAAEVVTKTFILDFDDKQTILIEENAAKNGARLSRSAFYLAAVSMALKQTIFAGNGDSFFLPVPQNQRLRGNDQLAMGNHLSFLFYNIPFNKLNNLSEATAFITAQMVEQIKDQSPKSYSYLLKTFRFLPLWLYDFFFKMPTKGAVCSFLFSDVGETLPDMKTFMGKEIVEVLNLPPNPCPPHITFVMMKHAGTLKLIMTYNSKAISEDEISKFEIALDTLLIE
;
A
#
# COMPACT_ATOMS: atom_id res chain seq x y z
N MET A 1 -23.24 28.26 7.87
CA MET A 1 -23.39 26.88 8.38
C MET A 1 -23.06 25.96 7.21
N GLU A 2 -21.77 25.56 7.09
CA GLU A 2 -21.36 24.60 6.05
C GLU A 2 -22.10 23.30 6.31
N ALA A 3 -22.67 22.73 5.23
CA ALA A 3 -23.36 21.46 5.30
C ALA A 3 -22.40 20.40 5.86
N ALA A 4 -22.79 19.75 6.95
CA ALA A 4 -21.99 18.69 7.56
C ALA A 4 -21.65 17.64 6.51
N LEU A 5 -20.36 17.47 6.24
CA LEU A 5 -19.87 16.46 5.28
C LEU A 5 -20.25 15.08 5.81
N SER A 6 -21.12 14.38 5.11
CA SER A 6 -21.48 13.00 5.46
C SER A 6 -21.45 12.13 4.22
N HIS A 7 -20.28 11.54 3.95
CA HIS A 7 -20.10 10.63 2.82
C HIS A 7 -19.96 9.17 3.27
N LYS A 8 -20.59 8.27 2.54
CA LYS A 8 -20.41 6.84 2.78
C LYS A 8 -18.96 6.46 2.53
N ILE A 9 -18.37 5.71 3.45
CA ILE A 9 -17.04 5.12 3.26
C ILE A 9 -17.06 4.16 2.07
N SER A 10 -15.99 4.12 1.29
CA SER A 10 -15.86 3.16 0.19
C SER A 10 -15.63 1.73 0.71
N GLY A 11 -15.79 0.73 -0.14
CA GLY A 11 -15.44 -0.66 0.22
C GLY A 11 -13.95 -0.83 0.46
N ALA A 12 -13.12 -0.11 -0.30
CA ALA A 12 -11.68 -0.12 -0.15
C ALA A 12 -11.23 0.55 1.16
N ASP A 13 -11.84 1.69 1.54
CA ASP A 13 -11.56 2.33 2.83
C ASP A 13 -11.97 1.45 4.00
N LYS A 14 -13.14 0.77 3.92
CA LYS A 14 -13.56 -0.20 4.95
C LYS A 14 -12.58 -1.37 5.07
N PHE A 15 -11.98 -1.79 3.97
CA PHE A 15 -10.92 -2.80 3.99
C PHE A 15 -9.67 -2.30 4.72
N GLN A 16 -9.31 -1.02 4.57
CA GLN A 16 -8.19 -0.44 5.32
C GLN A 16 -8.49 -0.33 6.83
N LEU A 17 -9.74 -0.11 7.23
CA LEU A 17 -10.14 -0.22 8.65
C LEU A 17 -10.04 -1.64 9.18
N LEU A 18 -10.35 -2.66 8.36
CA LEU A 18 -10.14 -4.05 8.72
C LEU A 18 -8.65 -4.35 8.97
N LEU A 19 -7.78 -3.89 8.07
CA LEU A 19 -6.33 -4.05 8.23
C LEU A 19 -5.80 -3.27 9.45
N ASP A 20 -6.32 -2.06 9.71
CA ASP A 20 -5.95 -1.30 10.92
C ASP A 20 -6.27 -2.07 12.19
N ARG A 21 -7.49 -2.60 12.29
CA ARG A 21 -7.87 -3.47 13.41
C ARG A 21 -6.92 -4.66 13.54
N HIS A 22 -6.57 -5.29 12.43
CA HIS A 22 -5.68 -6.45 12.42
C HIS A 22 -4.26 -6.10 12.89
N ILE A 23 -3.71 -4.97 12.44
CA ILE A 23 -2.40 -4.49 12.83
C ILE A 23 -2.40 -4.13 14.32
N ARG A 24 -3.42 -3.42 14.81
CA ARG A 24 -3.51 -2.98 16.22
C ARG A 24 -3.64 -4.11 17.23
N LEU A 25 -3.98 -5.33 16.81
CA LEU A 25 -3.93 -6.49 17.70
C LEU A 25 -2.50 -6.78 18.20
N ASN A 26 -1.49 -6.46 17.42
CA ASN A 26 -0.09 -6.80 17.70
C ASN A 26 0.85 -5.57 17.70
N GLN A 27 0.39 -4.41 17.18
CA GLN A 27 1.19 -3.20 17.02
C GLN A 27 0.33 -1.96 17.32
N PRO A 28 0.79 -1.06 18.21
CA PRO A 28 0.02 0.14 18.56
C PRO A 28 -0.06 1.18 17.44
N THR A 29 0.81 1.09 16.44
CA THR A 29 0.92 2.07 15.34
C THR A 29 -0.27 2.07 14.38
N GLY A 30 -0.96 0.92 14.21
CA GLY A 30 -2.06 0.79 13.27
C GLY A 30 -1.63 0.80 11.79
N ASN A 31 -2.61 1.01 10.91
CA ASN A 31 -2.43 0.96 9.47
C ASN A 31 -2.01 2.32 8.90
N ILE A 32 -0.75 2.67 9.07
CA ILE A 32 -0.15 3.94 8.65
C ILE A 32 0.75 3.72 7.44
N ILE A 33 0.46 4.41 6.34
CA ILE A 33 1.41 4.57 5.23
C ILE A 33 2.31 5.76 5.48
N GLN A 34 3.54 5.70 5.02
CA GLN A 34 4.52 6.74 5.27
C GLN A 34 5.23 7.09 3.96
N LEU A 35 5.38 8.39 3.72
CA LEU A 35 6.19 8.93 2.64
C LEU A 35 7.34 9.73 3.26
N SER A 36 8.54 9.23 3.09
CA SER A 36 9.77 9.90 3.50
C SER A 36 10.33 10.68 2.33
N ILE A 37 10.56 11.98 2.52
CA ILE A 37 11.21 12.87 1.55
C ILE A 37 12.45 13.45 2.21
N GLU A 38 13.61 13.11 1.72
CA GLU A 38 14.87 13.68 2.15
C GLU A 38 15.33 14.76 1.17
N VAL A 39 15.67 15.94 1.69
CA VAL A 39 16.10 17.09 0.90
C VAL A 39 17.46 17.58 1.35
N LYS A 40 18.22 18.13 0.42
CA LYS A 40 19.50 18.76 0.67
C LYS A 40 19.31 20.13 1.35
N GLY A 41 19.96 20.32 2.49
CA GLY A 41 19.85 21.54 3.27
C GLY A 41 18.77 21.45 4.35
N ARG A 42 18.52 22.57 5.00
CA ARG A 42 17.69 22.65 6.18
C ARG A 42 16.29 23.19 5.85
N ILE A 43 15.26 22.50 6.33
CA ILE A 43 13.89 23.00 6.42
C ILE A 43 13.62 23.28 7.89
N GLU A 44 13.27 24.53 8.22
CA GLU A 44 12.95 24.88 9.59
C GLU A 44 11.55 24.38 9.96
N LEU A 45 11.40 23.81 11.16
CA LEU A 45 10.11 23.29 11.63
C LEU A 45 9.01 24.36 11.59
N GLU A 46 9.34 25.61 11.92
CA GLU A 46 8.39 26.72 11.88
C GLU A 46 7.96 27.08 10.46
N GLU A 47 8.86 26.95 9.48
CA GLU A 47 8.53 27.14 8.06
C GLU A 47 7.54 26.08 7.58
N LEU A 48 7.83 24.79 7.87
CA LEU A 48 6.93 23.69 7.56
C LEU A 48 5.57 23.85 8.27
N ARG A 49 5.60 24.23 9.56
CA ARG A 49 4.39 24.46 10.36
C ARG A 49 3.52 25.57 9.76
N LYS A 50 4.14 26.67 9.31
CA LYS A 50 3.44 27.78 8.67
C LYS A 50 2.74 27.34 7.39
N VAL A 51 3.41 26.57 6.54
CA VAL A 51 2.85 26.05 5.29
C VAL A 51 1.68 25.07 5.57
N VAL A 52 1.88 24.13 6.47
CA VAL A 52 0.84 23.13 6.81
C VAL A 52 -0.38 23.80 7.45
N ASN A 53 -0.20 24.71 8.41
CA ASN A 53 -1.30 25.41 9.08
C ASN A 53 -2.03 26.39 8.15
N ALA A 54 -1.39 26.94 7.15
CA ALA A 54 -2.03 27.78 6.14
C ALA A 54 -2.94 26.97 5.20
N ASN A 55 -2.80 25.63 5.17
CA ASN A 55 -3.57 24.76 4.31
C ASN A 55 -4.81 24.21 5.04
N SER A 56 -5.93 24.95 4.95
CA SER A 56 -7.20 24.56 5.59
C SER A 56 -7.71 23.19 5.13
N PHE A 57 -7.37 22.75 3.91
CA PHE A 57 -7.75 21.44 3.39
C PHE A 57 -7.06 20.31 4.15
N LEU A 58 -5.77 20.44 4.49
CA LEU A 58 -5.05 19.46 5.30
C LEU A 58 -5.65 19.36 6.71
N THR A 59 -5.99 20.49 7.33
CA THR A 59 -6.68 20.52 8.63
C THR A 59 -8.04 19.82 8.54
N GLN A 60 -8.80 20.08 7.48
CA GLN A 60 -10.09 19.42 7.26
C GLN A 60 -9.94 17.91 7.06
N LEU A 61 -8.97 17.45 6.26
CA LEU A 61 -8.68 16.02 6.07
C LEU A 61 -8.28 15.35 7.39
N ASN A 62 -7.47 16.05 8.20
CA ASN A 62 -7.01 15.53 9.49
C ASN A 62 -8.12 15.40 10.53
N SER A 63 -9.15 16.22 10.39
CA SER A 63 -10.31 16.25 11.31
C SER A 63 -11.43 15.29 10.90
N LEU A 64 -11.29 14.57 9.79
CA LEU A 64 -12.28 13.58 9.38
C LEU A 64 -12.32 12.40 10.35
N GLN A 65 -13.54 11.95 10.62
CA GLN A 65 -13.80 10.77 11.44
C GLN A 65 -14.65 9.76 10.66
N VAL A 66 -14.56 8.51 11.04
CA VAL A 66 -15.40 7.44 10.48
C VAL A 66 -16.40 6.99 11.54
N THR A 67 -17.69 7.10 11.22
CA THR A 67 -18.71 6.48 12.06
C THR A 67 -18.71 4.97 11.85
N ASP A 68 -18.52 4.20 12.89
CA ASP A 68 -18.59 2.71 12.84
C ASP A 68 -19.76 2.22 13.69
N ASN A 69 -20.98 2.58 13.32
CA ASN A 69 -22.17 2.01 13.90
C ASN A 69 -22.39 0.59 13.35
N THR A 70 -22.50 -0.38 14.24
CA THR A 70 -22.59 -1.81 13.93
C THR A 70 -23.71 -2.22 12.97
N LEU A 71 -24.69 -1.37 12.72
CA LEU A 71 -25.87 -1.64 11.90
C LEU A 71 -26.06 -0.67 10.72
N SER A 72 -25.16 0.28 10.52
CA SER A 72 -25.23 1.24 9.42
C SER A 72 -23.96 1.23 8.57
N ILE A 73 -24.07 1.70 7.32
CA ILE A 73 -22.89 1.92 6.48
C ILE A 73 -22.03 2.98 7.15
N PRO A 74 -20.74 2.68 7.44
CA PRO A 74 -19.84 3.70 7.96
C PRO A 74 -19.78 4.92 7.04
N ARG A 75 -19.64 6.09 7.65
CA ARG A 75 -19.58 7.36 6.93
C ARG A 75 -18.40 8.18 7.39
N TRP A 76 -17.83 8.91 6.47
CA TRP A 76 -16.98 10.04 6.78
C TRP A 76 -17.86 11.17 7.33
N ILE A 77 -17.46 11.71 8.45
CA ILE A 77 -18.07 12.90 9.06
C ILE A 77 -16.97 13.90 9.41
N ASN A 78 -17.31 15.18 9.44
CA ASN A 78 -16.42 16.14 10.08
C ASN A 78 -16.42 15.87 11.58
N GLY A 79 -15.25 15.77 12.18
CA GLY A 79 -15.12 15.75 13.63
C GLY A 79 -15.69 17.06 14.25
N GLU A 80 -16.16 16.97 15.48
CA GLU A 80 -16.64 18.14 16.22
C GLU A 80 -15.50 19.14 16.50
N GLU A 81 -14.29 18.62 16.66
CA GLU A 81 -13.06 19.40 16.85
C GLU A 81 -12.23 19.38 15.56
N GLN A 82 -11.60 20.51 15.28
CA GLN A 82 -10.59 20.57 14.20
C GLN A 82 -9.24 20.19 14.79
N TYR A 83 -8.67 19.11 14.29
CA TYR A 83 -7.34 18.67 14.67
C TYR A 83 -6.31 19.26 13.70
N PRO A 84 -5.40 20.15 14.16
CA PRO A 84 -4.27 20.58 13.36
C PRO A 84 -3.37 19.37 13.08
N VAL A 85 -2.70 19.40 11.93
CA VAL A 85 -1.72 18.36 11.61
C VAL A 85 -0.57 18.44 12.63
N SER A 86 -0.29 17.34 13.29
CA SER A 86 0.81 17.24 14.25
C SER A 86 2.16 17.36 13.54
N LEU A 87 3.05 18.16 14.11
CA LEU A 87 4.43 18.30 13.63
C LEU A 87 5.40 18.06 14.78
N THR A 88 6.24 17.05 14.63
CA THR A 88 7.20 16.64 15.66
C THR A 88 8.63 16.61 15.12
N GLU A 89 9.60 16.82 16.00
CA GLU A 89 11.01 16.61 15.68
C GLU A 89 11.44 15.18 16.04
N PHE A 90 12.40 14.65 15.31
CA PHE A 90 13.05 13.40 15.66
C PHE A 90 13.92 13.54 16.92
N PRO A 91 14.08 12.50 17.76
CA PRO A 91 13.75 11.09 17.55
C PRO A 91 12.28 10.76 17.82
N TYR A 92 11.68 10.16 16.83
CA TYR A 92 10.29 9.82 16.79
C TYR A 92 10.04 8.43 17.39
N LYS A 93 9.32 8.36 18.51
CA LYS A 93 9.18 7.10 19.28
C LYS A 93 8.12 6.15 18.76
N SER A 94 7.13 6.62 18.06
CA SER A 94 6.12 5.76 17.42
C SER A 94 5.27 6.56 16.42
N ALA A 95 5.01 5.98 15.24
CA ALA A 95 4.07 6.52 14.25
C ALA A 95 2.62 6.33 14.75
N LYS A 96 2.16 7.17 15.66
CA LYS A 96 0.77 7.15 16.10
C LYS A 96 0.07 8.36 15.53
N VAL A 97 -0.92 8.11 14.69
CA VAL A 97 -1.94 9.12 14.40
C VAL A 97 -2.94 9.07 15.56
N SER A 98 -2.63 9.76 16.66
CA SER A 98 -3.38 9.64 17.92
C SER A 98 -4.63 10.50 17.97
N GLU A 99 -4.62 11.64 17.29
CA GLU A 99 -5.70 12.65 17.35
C GLU A 99 -6.04 13.23 15.97
N GLY A 100 -5.66 12.51 14.90
CA GLY A 100 -5.91 12.91 13.53
C GLY A 100 -5.52 11.78 12.58
N LEU A 101 -5.66 12.00 11.27
CA LEU A 101 -5.36 11.04 10.24
C LEU A 101 -4.03 11.32 9.53
N ILE A 102 -3.42 12.48 9.82
CA ILE A 102 -2.18 12.95 9.19
C ILE A 102 -1.24 13.45 10.28
N ASP A 103 -0.01 12.93 10.27
CA ASP A 103 1.09 13.43 11.09
C ASP A 103 2.29 13.73 10.19
N ILE A 104 3.13 14.67 10.61
CA ILE A 104 4.38 15.00 9.93
C ILE A 104 5.50 15.01 10.96
N ALA A 105 6.58 14.27 10.69
CA ALA A 105 7.78 14.29 11.49
C ALA A 105 8.95 14.85 10.68
N LEU A 106 9.83 15.61 11.33
CA LEU A 106 10.99 16.25 10.72
C LEU A 106 12.23 15.81 11.46
N PHE A 107 13.18 15.30 10.71
CA PHE A 107 14.52 14.95 11.19
C PHE A 107 15.57 15.77 10.44
N GLN A 108 16.49 16.36 11.17
CA GLN A 108 17.56 17.15 10.62
C GLN A 108 18.91 16.54 10.98
N ASP A 109 19.76 16.33 9.99
CA ASP A 109 21.18 16.11 10.20
C ASP A 109 21.99 17.36 9.81
N VAL A 110 23.30 17.22 9.67
CA VAL A 110 24.21 18.34 9.37
C VAL A 110 23.97 18.90 7.96
N THR A 111 23.56 18.06 7.01
CA THR A 111 23.50 18.40 5.57
C THR A 111 22.10 18.31 4.98
N ASN A 112 21.23 17.48 5.54
CA ASN A 112 19.96 17.15 4.97
C ASN A 112 18.81 17.30 5.98
N THR A 113 17.61 17.44 5.46
CA THR A 113 16.38 17.34 6.24
C THR A 113 15.52 16.22 5.67
N LYS A 114 15.08 15.32 6.55
CA LYS A 114 14.10 14.27 6.22
C LYS A 114 12.74 14.66 6.77
N VAL A 115 11.76 14.77 5.88
CA VAL A 115 10.36 15.00 6.19
C VAL A 115 9.60 13.70 6.02
N LEU A 116 8.98 13.21 7.08
CA LEU A 116 8.19 12.00 7.10
C LEU A 116 6.71 12.36 7.20
N ILE A 117 5.96 12.13 6.15
CA ILE A 117 4.51 12.31 6.10
C ILE A 117 3.87 10.97 6.45
N LEU A 118 3.06 10.94 7.49
CA LEU A 118 2.36 9.76 7.99
C LEU A 118 0.87 9.94 7.79
N VAL A 119 0.23 8.97 7.13
CA VAL A 119 -1.20 9.07 6.83
C VAL A 119 -1.88 7.75 7.20
N HIS A 120 -2.98 7.82 7.93
CA HIS A 120 -3.80 6.65 8.16
C HIS A 120 -4.34 6.13 6.83
N HIS A 121 -4.11 4.85 6.53
CA HIS A 121 -4.39 4.27 5.22
C HIS A 121 -5.88 4.31 4.84
N VAL A 122 -6.78 4.48 5.82
CA VAL A 122 -8.20 4.69 5.53
C VAL A 122 -8.47 5.98 4.76
N LEU A 123 -7.64 7.03 4.99
CA LEU A 123 -7.78 8.34 4.35
C LEU A 123 -7.22 8.34 2.92
N ALA A 124 -6.13 7.64 2.70
CA ALA A 124 -5.40 7.72 1.43
C ALA A 124 -4.65 6.42 1.12
N ASP A 125 -4.53 6.11 -0.16
CA ASP A 125 -3.57 5.13 -0.69
C ASP A 125 -2.25 5.83 -1.09
N ASN A 126 -1.35 5.08 -1.73
CA ASN A 126 -0.05 5.62 -2.17
C ASN A 126 -0.17 6.87 -3.08
N MET A 127 -1.17 6.94 -3.93
CA MET A 127 -1.39 8.14 -4.75
C MET A 127 -1.89 9.31 -3.89
N GLY A 128 -2.73 9.04 -2.90
CA GLY A 128 -3.24 10.06 -2.00
C GLY A 128 -2.17 10.69 -1.12
N ILE A 129 -1.24 9.90 -0.57
CA ILE A 129 -0.13 10.46 0.24
C ILE A 129 0.82 11.32 -0.60
N GLN A 130 1.07 10.96 -1.87
CA GLN A 130 1.82 11.80 -2.79
C GLN A 130 1.11 13.13 -3.07
N GLN A 131 -0.22 13.14 -3.13
CA GLN A 131 -0.99 14.37 -3.27
C GLN A 131 -0.88 15.25 -2.01
N ILE A 132 -0.84 14.66 -0.82
CA ILE A 132 -0.60 15.40 0.42
C ILE A 132 0.78 16.06 0.39
N ALA A 133 1.83 15.35 -0.07
CA ALA A 133 3.15 15.96 -0.23
C ALA A 133 3.13 17.15 -1.21
N ARG A 134 2.45 17.03 -2.34
CA ARG A 134 2.30 18.10 -3.33
C ARG A 134 1.49 19.30 -2.79
N LEU A 135 0.49 19.04 -1.93
CA LEU A 135 -0.25 20.11 -1.25
C LEU A 135 0.64 20.89 -0.27
N ILE A 136 1.51 20.19 0.45
CA ILE A 136 2.48 20.82 1.36
C ILE A 136 3.50 21.64 0.57
N ASP A 137 4.00 21.10 -0.54
CA ASP A 137 4.94 21.79 -1.42
C ASP A 137 4.31 22.98 -2.17
N GLY A 138 2.97 23.05 -2.24
CA GLY A 138 2.26 24.08 -3.00
C GLY A 138 2.23 23.86 -4.52
N THR A 139 2.68 22.69 -5.00
CA THR A 139 2.71 22.32 -6.42
C THR A 139 1.30 22.11 -6.98
N ILE A 140 0.35 21.76 -6.11
CA ILE A 140 -1.07 21.62 -6.47
C ILE A 140 -1.94 22.44 -5.53
N LYS A 141 -3.10 22.87 -6.05
CA LYS A 141 -4.11 23.52 -5.24
C LYS A 141 -5.03 22.50 -4.59
N PRO A 142 -5.58 22.79 -3.39
CA PRO A 142 -6.56 21.93 -2.77
C PRO A 142 -7.74 21.66 -3.73
N PRO A 143 -8.20 20.42 -3.84
CA PRO A 143 -9.41 20.13 -4.59
C PRO A 143 -10.62 20.70 -3.85
N LEU A 144 -11.69 20.92 -4.60
CA LEU A 144 -13.00 21.06 -3.96
C LEU A 144 -13.39 19.68 -3.44
N LEU A 145 -13.55 19.54 -2.11
CA LEU A 145 -14.13 18.31 -1.57
C LEU A 145 -15.45 17.99 -2.29
N PRO A 146 -15.68 16.75 -2.59
CA PRO A 146 -15.69 15.66 -1.63
C PRO A 146 -14.62 14.61 -1.88
N LEU A 147 -14.33 13.81 -0.81
CA LEU A 147 -13.80 12.46 -0.95
C LEU A 147 -14.77 11.71 -1.86
N THR A 148 -14.54 11.78 -3.16
CA THR A 148 -15.55 11.42 -4.13
C THR A 148 -15.76 9.92 -4.12
N GLU A 149 -17.00 9.49 -3.91
CA GLU A 149 -17.46 8.28 -4.58
C GLU A 149 -17.08 8.47 -6.06
N GLY A 150 -16.20 7.62 -6.58
CA GLY A 150 -15.84 7.61 -7.99
C GLY A 150 -17.11 7.60 -8.86
N VAL A 151 -16.95 7.77 -10.16
CA VAL A 151 -18.02 7.80 -11.17
C VAL A 151 -19.26 7.02 -10.70
N LYS A 152 -20.42 7.70 -10.67
CA LYS A 152 -21.69 7.09 -10.24
C LYS A 152 -21.84 5.72 -10.88
N ASP A 153 -21.81 4.70 -10.03
CA ASP A 153 -21.94 3.32 -10.49
C ASP A 153 -23.38 3.07 -10.93
N THR A 154 -23.59 3.01 -12.23
CA THR A 154 -24.89 2.76 -12.85
C THR A 154 -25.19 1.27 -13.05
N THR A 155 -24.31 0.37 -12.57
CA THR A 155 -24.48 -1.08 -12.73
C THR A 155 -25.71 -1.56 -11.95
N PRO A 156 -26.66 -2.30 -12.57
CA PRO A 156 -27.84 -2.83 -11.90
C PRO A 156 -27.50 -3.72 -10.69
N LEU A 157 -28.30 -3.69 -9.63
CA LEU A 157 -28.06 -4.45 -8.40
C LEU A 157 -27.84 -5.95 -8.64
N ILE A 158 -28.62 -6.56 -9.55
CA ILE A 158 -28.48 -7.98 -9.91
C ILE A 158 -27.06 -8.25 -10.44
N GLN A 159 -26.55 -7.39 -11.31
CA GLN A 159 -25.20 -7.55 -11.85
C GLN A 159 -24.14 -7.34 -10.76
N GLN A 160 -24.34 -6.42 -9.81
CA GLN A 160 -23.46 -6.25 -8.66
C GLN A 160 -23.41 -7.52 -7.80
N LEU A 161 -24.54 -8.15 -7.55
CA LEU A 161 -24.63 -9.43 -6.81
C LEU A 161 -23.93 -10.57 -7.57
N VAL A 162 -24.12 -10.66 -8.88
CA VAL A 162 -23.41 -11.66 -9.72
C VAL A 162 -21.89 -11.45 -9.64
N HIS A 163 -21.41 -10.20 -9.74
CA HIS A 163 -19.99 -9.88 -9.57
C HIS A 163 -19.47 -10.24 -8.17
N THR A 164 -20.24 -9.95 -7.12
CA THR A 164 -19.89 -10.30 -5.73
C THR A 164 -19.76 -11.81 -5.55
N LEU A 165 -20.74 -12.58 -6.04
CA LEU A 165 -20.69 -14.05 -5.98
C LEU A 165 -19.50 -14.60 -6.77
N LYS A 166 -19.27 -14.08 -8.00
CA LYS A 166 -18.11 -14.45 -8.81
C LYS A 166 -16.81 -14.19 -8.05
N ALA A 167 -16.63 -13.01 -7.45
CA ALA A 167 -15.43 -12.65 -6.68
C ALA A 167 -15.22 -13.62 -5.51
N THR A 168 -16.28 -13.92 -4.75
CA THR A 168 -16.22 -14.87 -3.64
C THR A 168 -15.73 -16.24 -4.11
N LEU A 169 -16.35 -16.78 -5.15
CA LEU A 169 -15.97 -18.08 -5.73
C LEU A 169 -14.53 -18.09 -6.24
N LEU A 170 -14.08 -16.99 -6.88
CA LEU A 170 -12.71 -16.87 -7.38
C LEU A 170 -11.68 -16.86 -6.25
N VAL A 171 -11.92 -16.15 -5.14
CA VAL A 171 -11.02 -16.15 -3.98
C VAL A 171 -10.90 -17.56 -3.41
N PHE A 172 -12.03 -18.25 -3.16
CA PHE A 172 -12.00 -19.62 -2.66
C PHE A 172 -11.32 -20.61 -3.61
N ARG A 173 -11.56 -20.48 -4.92
CA ARG A 173 -10.93 -21.35 -5.93
C ARG A 173 -9.41 -21.12 -6.05
N LYS A 174 -8.96 -19.88 -5.92
CA LYS A 174 -7.54 -19.53 -6.03
C LYS A 174 -6.74 -19.81 -4.76
N THR A 175 -7.38 -19.88 -3.60
CA THR A 175 -6.69 -20.13 -2.33
C THR A 175 -6.17 -21.57 -2.28
N PRO A 176 -4.86 -21.78 -2.13
CA PRO A 176 -4.24 -23.11 -2.09
C PRO A 176 -4.49 -23.81 -0.74
N LYS A 177 -4.42 -25.15 -0.73
CA LYS A 177 -4.59 -25.94 0.49
C LYS A 177 -3.41 -25.79 1.46
N HIS A 178 -2.20 -25.65 0.95
CA HIS A 178 -0.93 -25.59 1.69
C HIS A 178 -0.19 -24.29 1.38
N MET A 179 -0.86 -23.18 1.65
CA MET A 179 -0.28 -21.85 1.49
C MET A 179 0.92 -21.67 2.41
N ALA A 180 2.05 -21.22 1.85
CA ALA A 180 3.21 -20.80 2.64
C ALA A 180 2.85 -19.59 3.51
N LYS A 181 3.19 -19.63 4.79
CA LYS A 181 2.88 -18.57 5.76
C LYS A 181 3.90 -18.51 6.89
N LEU A 182 4.16 -17.30 7.34
CA LEU A 182 4.98 -17.04 8.53
C LEU A 182 4.13 -17.04 9.79
N VAL A 183 4.73 -17.45 10.90
CA VAL A 183 4.12 -17.44 12.22
C VAL A 183 5.14 -16.91 13.24
N ALA A 184 4.71 -15.97 14.07
CA ALA A 184 5.50 -15.48 15.19
C ALA A 184 4.58 -15.13 16.36
N ALA A 185 5.08 -15.33 17.58
CA ALA A 185 4.35 -15.00 18.81
C ALA A 185 4.41 -13.49 19.13
N GLU A 186 5.47 -12.83 18.69
CA GLU A 186 5.73 -11.40 18.91
C GLU A 186 5.91 -10.67 17.60
N VAL A 187 5.66 -9.36 17.61
CA VAL A 187 5.85 -8.50 16.45
C VAL A 187 6.83 -7.38 16.76
N VAL A 188 7.95 -7.39 16.02
CA VAL A 188 8.93 -6.30 16.00
C VAL A 188 9.20 -5.97 14.54
N THR A 189 8.59 -4.88 14.06
CA THR A 189 8.72 -4.45 12.65
C THR A 189 10.07 -3.81 12.42
N LYS A 190 10.76 -4.29 11.39
CA LYS A 190 11.97 -3.68 10.80
C LYS A 190 11.73 -3.36 9.33
N THR A 191 12.53 -2.45 8.80
CA THR A 191 12.53 -2.09 7.37
C THR A 191 13.90 -2.43 6.79
N PHE A 192 13.89 -3.02 5.60
CA PHE A 192 15.04 -3.29 4.77
C PHE A 192 14.83 -2.65 3.40
N ILE A 193 15.85 -2.03 2.83
CA ILE A 193 15.78 -1.29 1.57
C ILE A 193 16.91 -1.79 0.66
N LEU A 194 16.54 -2.22 -0.55
CA LEU A 194 17.45 -2.40 -1.67
C LEU A 194 17.32 -1.19 -2.58
N ASP A 195 18.42 -0.53 -2.81
CA ASP A 195 18.54 0.66 -3.67
C ASP A 195 19.36 0.30 -4.90
N PHE A 196 18.78 0.42 -6.08
CA PHE A 196 19.42 0.12 -7.35
C PHE A 196 19.79 1.42 -8.04
N ASP A 197 21.07 1.61 -8.33
CA ASP A 197 21.53 2.80 -9.08
C ASP A 197 20.94 2.83 -10.52
N ASP A 198 21.23 3.91 -11.26
CA ASP A 198 20.73 4.10 -12.63
C ASP A 198 21.13 2.94 -13.55
N LYS A 199 22.37 2.43 -13.44
CA LYS A 199 22.86 1.34 -14.28
C LYS A 199 22.18 0.02 -13.94
N GLN A 200 22.09 -0.29 -12.66
CA GLN A 200 21.39 -1.48 -12.18
C GLN A 200 19.90 -1.41 -12.55
N THR A 201 19.26 -0.25 -12.41
CA THR A 201 17.86 -0.06 -12.80
C THR A 201 17.66 -0.35 -14.30
N ILE A 202 18.53 0.14 -15.17
CA ILE A 202 18.47 -0.16 -16.62
C ILE A 202 18.62 -1.65 -16.87
N LEU A 203 19.60 -2.30 -16.24
CA LEU A 203 19.80 -3.76 -16.37
C LEU A 203 18.58 -4.55 -15.92
N ILE A 204 17.97 -4.19 -14.79
CA ILE A 204 16.74 -4.81 -14.29
C ILE A 204 15.59 -4.65 -15.29
N GLU A 205 15.45 -3.47 -15.91
CA GLU A 205 14.43 -3.25 -16.94
C GLU A 205 14.64 -4.05 -18.21
N GLU A 206 15.88 -4.16 -18.64
CA GLU A 206 16.27 -5.01 -19.79
C GLU A 206 16.03 -6.50 -19.47
N ASN A 207 16.39 -6.94 -18.27
CA ASN A 207 16.16 -8.30 -17.81
C ASN A 207 14.66 -8.62 -17.73
N ALA A 208 13.85 -7.68 -17.21
CA ALA A 208 12.40 -7.81 -17.22
C ALA A 208 11.84 -7.98 -18.65
N ALA A 209 12.35 -7.22 -19.62
CA ALA A 209 11.94 -7.31 -21.02
C ALA A 209 12.35 -8.66 -21.64
N LYS A 210 13.56 -9.16 -21.35
CA LYS A 210 14.08 -10.48 -21.80
C LYS A 210 13.22 -11.62 -21.23
N ASN A 211 12.76 -11.51 -19.99
CA ASN A 211 11.90 -12.49 -19.32
C ASN A 211 10.41 -12.33 -19.64
N GLY A 212 10.07 -11.59 -20.69
CA GLY A 212 8.70 -11.52 -21.22
C GLY A 212 7.78 -10.50 -20.52
N ALA A 213 8.28 -9.67 -19.62
CA ALA A 213 7.50 -8.66 -18.89
C ALA A 213 7.20 -7.40 -19.72
N ARG A 214 6.86 -7.56 -21.00
CA ARG A 214 6.59 -6.46 -21.94
C ARG A 214 5.30 -5.69 -21.60
N LEU A 215 4.32 -6.36 -21.00
CA LEU A 215 3.02 -5.77 -20.64
C LEU A 215 3.03 -5.13 -19.24
N SER A 216 3.78 -5.69 -18.31
CA SER A 216 3.85 -5.23 -16.93
C SER A 216 5.13 -5.73 -16.27
N ARG A 217 5.98 -4.78 -15.85
CA ARG A 217 7.19 -5.10 -15.06
C ARG A 217 6.85 -5.68 -13.69
N SER A 218 5.69 -5.34 -13.17
CA SER A 218 5.17 -5.84 -11.89
C SER A 218 5.13 -7.37 -11.82
N ALA A 219 4.82 -8.05 -12.94
CA ALA A 219 4.84 -9.52 -13.00
C ALA A 219 6.25 -10.10 -12.86
N PHE A 220 7.26 -9.45 -13.43
CA PHE A 220 8.66 -9.82 -13.30
C PHE A 220 9.16 -9.60 -11.86
N TYR A 221 8.89 -8.43 -11.28
CA TYR A 221 9.27 -8.14 -9.89
C TYR A 221 8.63 -9.13 -8.91
N LEU A 222 7.34 -9.42 -9.11
CA LEU A 222 6.64 -10.41 -8.29
C LEU A 222 7.22 -11.81 -8.46
N ALA A 223 7.63 -12.20 -9.68
CA ALA A 223 8.30 -13.48 -9.94
C ALA A 223 9.64 -13.57 -9.22
N ALA A 224 10.51 -12.54 -9.35
CA ALA A 224 11.80 -12.48 -8.70
C ALA A 224 11.69 -12.54 -7.16
N VAL A 225 10.82 -11.70 -6.58
CA VAL A 225 10.54 -11.71 -5.12
C VAL A 225 10.03 -13.09 -4.67
N SER A 226 9.08 -13.69 -5.41
CA SER A 226 8.55 -15.02 -5.07
C SER A 226 9.60 -16.12 -5.14
N MET A 227 10.48 -16.07 -6.14
CA MET A 227 11.58 -17.04 -6.27
C MET A 227 12.59 -16.91 -5.14
N ALA A 228 13.04 -15.68 -4.83
CA ALA A 228 13.94 -15.40 -3.71
C ALA A 228 13.34 -15.85 -2.38
N LEU A 229 12.08 -15.54 -2.11
CA LEU A 229 11.36 -15.97 -0.92
C LEU A 229 11.27 -17.49 -0.79
N LYS A 230 10.95 -18.20 -1.88
CA LYS A 230 10.90 -19.67 -1.89
C LYS A 230 12.24 -20.28 -1.53
N GLN A 231 13.34 -19.71 -2.02
CA GLN A 231 14.69 -20.22 -1.82
C GLN A 231 15.23 -19.96 -0.41
N THR A 232 14.70 -18.95 0.28
CA THR A 232 15.25 -18.42 1.53
C THR A 232 14.24 -18.52 2.68
N ILE A 233 13.46 -17.49 2.89
CA ILE A 233 12.56 -17.31 4.06
C ILE A 233 11.48 -18.40 4.12
N PHE A 234 10.99 -18.89 3.00
CA PHE A 234 9.95 -19.93 2.94
C PHE A 234 10.50 -21.31 2.52
N ALA A 235 11.79 -21.54 2.64
CA ALA A 235 12.38 -22.83 2.30
C ALA A 235 11.76 -23.96 3.16
N GLY A 236 11.10 -24.92 2.49
CA GLY A 236 10.38 -26.02 3.16
C GLY A 236 9.03 -25.64 3.78
N ASN A 237 8.51 -24.43 3.56
CA ASN A 237 7.25 -23.95 4.14
C ASN A 237 6.16 -23.81 3.06
N GLY A 238 5.22 -24.75 3.04
CA GLY A 238 4.12 -24.76 2.07
C GLY A 238 4.52 -25.25 0.68
N ASP A 239 3.59 -25.12 -0.28
CA ASP A 239 3.77 -25.53 -1.68
C ASP A 239 3.40 -24.42 -2.69
N SER A 240 2.86 -23.31 -2.20
CA SER A 240 2.43 -22.20 -3.03
C SER A 240 2.32 -20.90 -2.25
N PHE A 241 2.49 -19.78 -2.94
CA PHE A 241 2.14 -18.46 -2.44
C PHE A 241 0.74 -18.08 -2.89
N PHE A 242 -0.02 -17.47 -1.97
CA PHE A 242 -1.28 -16.82 -2.26
C PHE A 242 -1.23 -15.38 -1.80
N LEU A 243 -1.51 -14.43 -2.69
CA LEU A 243 -1.42 -13.00 -2.38
C LEU A 243 -2.38 -12.15 -3.21
N PRO A 244 -2.99 -11.11 -2.59
CA PRO A 244 -3.65 -10.02 -3.28
C PRO A 244 -2.62 -8.97 -3.69
N VAL A 245 -2.61 -8.57 -4.95
CA VAL A 245 -1.82 -7.42 -5.43
C VAL A 245 -2.78 -6.28 -5.72
N PRO A 246 -2.60 -5.11 -5.10
CA PRO A 246 -3.47 -3.97 -5.32
C PRO A 246 -3.35 -3.47 -6.76
N GLN A 247 -4.50 -3.08 -7.33
CA GLN A 247 -4.60 -2.48 -8.65
C GLN A 247 -5.31 -1.13 -8.54
N ASN A 248 -4.65 -0.08 -9.01
CA ASN A 248 -5.23 1.26 -9.07
C ASN A 248 -6.44 1.29 -10.02
N GLN A 249 -7.56 1.81 -9.51
CA GLN A 249 -8.83 1.93 -10.25
C GLN A 249 -9.11 3.37 -10.71
N ARG A 250 -8.18 4.30 -10.51
CA ARG A 250 -8.33 5.67 -11.00
C ARG A 250 -8.36 5.69 -12.53
N LEU A 251 -9.21 6.54 -13.08
CA LEU A 251 -9.25 6.77 -14.52
C LEU A 251 -7.95 7.44 -14.97
N ARG A 252 -7.31 6.90 -16.00
CA ARG A 252 -6.09 7.48 -16.57
C ARG A 252 -6.41 8.86 -17.18
N GLY A 253 -5.52 9.83 -16.97
CA GLY A 253 -5.65 11.17 -17.52
C GLY A 253 -6.66 12.07 -16.79
N ASN A 254 -7.15 11.65 -15.64
CA ASN A 254 -7.94 12.51 -14.77
C ASN A 254 -7.04 13.12 -13.71
N ASP A 255 -6.66 14.38 -13.89
CA ASP A 255 -5.79 15.14 -12.96
C ASP A 255 -6.53 15.55 -11.69
N GLN A 256 -7.77 15.11 -11.51
CA GLN A 256 -8.53 15.39 -10.30
C GLN A 256 -7.94 14.61 -9.11
N LEU A 257 -7.65 15.33 -8.06
CA LEU A 257 -7.22 14.82 -6.78
C LEU A 257 -8.28 13.88 -6.21
N ALA A 258 -8.09 12.60 -6.42
CA ALA A 258 -8.93 11.58 -5.79
C ALA A 258 -8.26 11.13 -4.49
N MET A 259 -8.66 11.75 -3.35
CA MET A 259 -8.34 11.23 -2.01
C MET A 259 -9.15 9.96 -1.75
N GLY A 260 -8.73 9.18 -0.74
CA GLY A 260 -9.33 7.88 -0.45
C GLY A 260 -8.62 6.72 -1.17
N ASN A 261 -9.13 5.52 -0.96
CA ASN A 261 -8.57 4.30 -1.53
C ASN A 261 -9.32 3.93 -2.82
N HIS A 262 -8.67 4.15 -3.97
CA HIS A 262 -9.20 3.80 -5.29
C HIS A 262 -8.51 2.54 -5.80
N LEU A 263 -8.70 1.43 -5.10
CA LEU A 263 -8.04 0.17 -5.42
C LEU A 263 -9.03 -0.99 -5.54
N SER A 264 -8.63 -1.95 -6.32
CA SER A 264 -9.12 -3.33 -6.33
C SER A 264 -7.93 -4.28 -6.25
N PHE A 265 -8.14 -5.57 -6.46
CA PHE A 265 -7.09 -6.56 -6.31
C PHE A 265 -7.01 -7.47 -7.53
N LEU A 266 -5.79 -7.98 -7.77
CA LEU A 266 -5.52 -9.19 -8.53
C LEU A 266 -5.04 -10.26 -7.55
N PHE A 267 -5.69 -11.41 -7.53
CA PHE A 267 -5.31 -12.52 -6.65
C PHE A 267 -4.46 -13.52 -7.40
N TYR A 268 -3.27 -13.76 -6.88
CA TYR A 268 -2.33 -14.74 -7.42
C TYR A 268 -2.24 -15.97 -6.54
N ASN A 269 -2.26 -17.14 -7.18
CA ASN A 269 -1.83 -18.39 -6.59
C ASN A 269 -0.61 -18.86 -7.38
N ILE A 270 0.56 -18.88 -6.73
CA ILE A 270 1.85 -19.17 -7.38
C ILE A 270 2.41 -20.46 -6.79
N PRO A 271 2.17 -21.62 -7.43
CA PRO A 271 2.73 -22.88 -6.99
C PRO A 271 4.27 -22.90 -7.08
N PHE A 272 4.94 -23.50 -6.11
CA PHE A 272 6.40 -23.52 -6.04
C PHE A 272 7.08 -24.23 -7.21
N ASN A 273 6.40 -25.18 -7.86
CA ASN A 273 6.90 -25.81 -9.08
C ASN A 273 6.90 -24.87 -10.30
N LYS A 274 6.26 -23.70 -10.22
CA LYS A 274 6.31 -22.64 -11.24
C LYS A 274 7.39 -21.60 -10.96
N LEU A 275 8.10 -21.72 -9.84
CA LEU A 275 9.18 -20.83 -9.39
C LEU A 275 10.56 -21.48 -9.53
N ASN A 276 10.85 -22.14 -10.64
CA ASN A 276 12.15 -22.77 -10.92
C ASN A 276 12.97 -21.98 -11.94
N ASN A 277 12.32 -21.21 -12.78
CA ASN A 277 12.93 -20.37 -13.80
C ASN A 277 12.19 -19.02 -13.86
N LEU A 278 12.94 -17.93 -13.93
CA LEU A 278 12.39 -16.56 -13.84
C LEU A 278 11.47 -16.24 -15.03
N SER A 279 11.85 -16.65 -16.24
CA SER A 279 11.01 -16.42 -17.44
C SER A 279 9.69 -17.20 -17.36
N GLU A 280 9.74 -18.47 -16.92
CA GLU A 280 8.54 -19.30 -16.72
C GLU A 280 7.64 -18.71 -15.61
N ALA A 281 8.21 -18.28 -14.47
CA ALA A 281 7.50 -17.66 -13.38
C ALA A 281 6.83 -16.34 -13.81
N THR A 282 7.56 -15.48 -14.54
CA THR A 282 7.05 -14.22 -15.09
C THR A 282 5.90 -14.48 -16.07
N ALA A 283 6.05 -15.43 -16.98
CA ALA A 283 5.01 -15.80 -17.93
C ALA A 283 3.76 -16.34 -17.23
N PHE A 284 3.93 -17.17 -16.20
CA PHE A 284 2.83 -17.72 -15.41
C PHE A 284 2.05 -16.65 -14.65
N ILE A 285 2.75 -15.70 -14.01
CA ILE A 285 2.13 -14.57 -13.30
C ILE A 285 1.43 -13.63 -14.29
N THR A 286 2.07 -13.34 -15.43
CA THR A 286 1.47 -12.53 -16.51
C THR A 286 0.19 -13.16 -17.05
N ALA A 287 0.18 -14.49 -17.25
CA ALA A 287 -1.01 -15.19 -17.71
C ALA A 287 -2.18 -15.06 -16.72
N GLN A 288 -1.93 -15.21 -15.41
CA GLN A 288 -2.95 -14.98 -14.38
C GLN A 288 -3.45 -13.54 -14.36
N MET A 289 -2.57 -12.55 -14.57
CA MET A 289 -2.94 -11.15 -14.67
C MET A 289 -3.88 -10.90 -15.86
N VAL A 290 -3.49 -11.36 -17.03
CA VAL A 290 -4.25 -11.19 -18.27
C VAL A 290 -5.61 -11.89 -18.19
N GLU A 291 -5.66 -13.10 -17.66
CA GLU A 291 -6.92 -13.83 -17.42
C GLU A 291 -7.88 -13.02 -16.53
N GLN A 292 -7.39 -12.52 -15.39
CA GLN A 292 -8.21 -11.74 -14.45
C GLN A 292 -8.70 -10.42 -15.02
N ILE A 293 -7.87 -9.74 -15.84
CA ILE A 293 -8.26 -8.48 -16.50
C ILE A 293 -9.33 -8.77 -17.57
N LYS A 294 -9.14 -9.77 -18.44
CA LYS A 294 -10.10 -10.16 -19.45
C LYS A 294 -11.43 -10.58 -18.84
N ASP A 295 -11.39 -11.26 -17.72
CA ASP A 295 -12.56 -11.76 -16.97
C ASP A 295 -13.21 -10.69 -16.07
N GLN A 296 -12.71 -9.45 -16.10
CA GLN A 296 -13.18 -8.35 -15.26
C GLN A 296 -13.18 -8.68 -13.75
N SER A 297 -12.26 -9.54 -13.31
CA SER A 297 -12.13 -9.93 -11.90
C SER A 297 -11.91 -8.73 -10.96
N PRO A 298 -11.07 -7.70 -11.30
CA PRO A 298 -10.92 -6.53 -10.44
C PRO A 298 -12.25 -5.79 -10.19
N LYS A 299 -13.11 -5.67 -11.20
CA LYS A 299 -14.45 -5.10 -11.04
C LYS A 299 -15.29 -5.94 -10.07
N SER A 300 -15.21 -7.27 -10.19
CA SER A 300 -15.93 -8.18 -9.29
C SER A 300 -15.43 -8.06 -7.84
N TYR A 301 -14.14 -7.94 -7.62
CA TYR A 301 -13.57 -7.70 -6.29
C TYR A 301 -13.96 -6.34 -5.72
N SER A 302 -14.07 -5.29 -6.53
CA SER A 302 -14.59 -3.99 -6.08
C SER A 302 -16.03 -4.10 -5.56
N TYR A 303 -16.89 -4.91 -6.21
CA TYR A 303 -18.24 -5.17 -5.73
C TYR A 303 -18.26 -6.02 -4.46
N LEU A 304 -17.35 -6.97 -4.31
CA LEU A 304 -17.18 -7.73 -3.08
C LEU A 304 -16.85 -6.81 -1.90
N LEU A 305 -15.86 -5.92 -2.07
CA LEU A 305 -15.50 -4.90 -1.08
C LEU A 305 -16.70 -3.99 -0.76
N LYS A 306 -17.42 -3.52 -1.80
CA LYS A 306 -18.62 -2.69 -1.65
C LYS A 306 -19.73 -3.40 -0.87
N THR A 307 -19.87 -4.70 -1.04
CA THR A 307 -20.83 -5.51 -0.27
C THR A 307 -20.36 -5.70 1.16
N PHE A 308 -19.09 -6.00 1.36
CA PHE A 308 -18.52 -6.23 2.69
C PHE A 308 -18.44 -4.98 3.57
N ARG A 309 -18.55 -3.77 2.99
CA ARG A 309 -18.62 -2.53 3.79
C ARG A 309 -19.84 -2.46 4.72
N PHE A 310 -20.88 -3.27 4.46
CA PHE A 310 -22.08 -3.36 5.33
C PHE A 310 -21.87 -4.28 6.53
N LEU A 311 -20.80 -5.08 6.55
CA LEU A 311 -20.54 -6.01 7.62
C LEU A 311 -19.87 -5.31 8.81
N PRO A 312 -20.20 -5.69 10.06
CA PRO A 312 -19.37 -5.37 11.21
C PRO A 312 -17.95 -5.84 11.01
N LEU A 313 -16.94 -5.10 11.52
CA LEU A 313 -15.53 -5.44 11.26
C LEU A 313 -15.14 -6.85 11.70
N TRP A 314 -15.70 -7.37 12.82
CA TRP A 314 -15.41 -8.71 13.28
C TRP A 314 -15.92 -9.80 12.33
N LEU A 315 -17.10 -9.58 11.70
CA LEU A 315 -17.68 -10.51 10.74
C LEU A 315 -16.94 -10.43 9.39
N TYR A 316 -16.56 -9.21 9.01
CA TYR A 316 -15.71 -9.00 7.84
C TYR A 316 -14.36 -9.73 8.00
N ASP A 317 -13.69 -9.57 9.15
CA ASP A 317 -12.44 -10.27 9.47
C ASP A 317 -12.59 -11.80 9.41
N PHE A 318 -13.68 -12.33 9.94
CA PHE A 318 -13.97 -13.75 9.86
C PHE A 318 -14.07 -14.24 8.40
N PHE A 319 -14.88 -13.60 7.56
CA PHE A 319 -15.01 -13.97 6.15
C PHE A 319 -13.72 -13.77 5.36
N PHE A 320 -12.98 -12.74 5.69
CA PHE A 320 -11.72 -12.45 5.03
C PHE A 320 -10.64 -13.51 5.28
N LYS A 321 -10.56 -14.01 6.49
CA LYS A 321 -9.58 -15.03 6.90
C LYS A 321 -10.03 -16.47 6.63
N MET A 322 -11.32 -16.69 6.42
CA MET A 322 -11.89 -18.04 6.26
C MET A 322 -11.23 -18.83 5.11
N PRO A 323 -11.01 -18.28 3.90
CA PRO A 323 -10.41 -19.04 2.80
C PRO A 323 -9.00 -19.52 3.11
N THR A 324 -8.22 -18.74 3.87
CA THR A 324 -6.78 -18.94 4.14
C THR A 324 -6.52 -19.54 5.52
N LYS A 325 -7.55 -19.97 6.24
CA LYS A 325 -7.46 -20.56 7.59
C LYS A 325 -6.68 -19.67 8.58
N GLY A 326 -7.05 -18.40 8.63
CA GLY A 326 -6.56 -17.44 9.62
C GLY A 326 -5.39 -16.54 9.18
N ALA A 327 -4.76 -16.81 8.04
CA ALA A 327 -3.80 -15.89 7.44
C ALA A 327 -4.50 -14.93 6.45
N VAL A 328 -3.94 -13.76 6.23
CA VAL A 328 -4.43 -12.82 5.17
C VAL A 328 -3.95 -13.30 3.80
N CYS A 329 -2.66 -13.60 3.70
CA CYS A 329 -1.96 -14.04 2.49
C CYS A 329 -0.58 -14.58 2.89
N SER A 330 0.23 -15.01 1.93
CA SER A 330 1.62 -15.44 2.19
C SER A 330 2.53 -14.26 2.47
N PHE A 331 2.41 -13.18 1.71
CA PHE A 331 3.08 -11.90 1.85
C PHE A 331 2.29 -10.83 1.12
N LEU A 332 2.55 -9.55 1.42
CA LEU A 332 1.99 -8.44 0.66
C LEU A 332 3.02 -7.93 -0.36
N PHE A 333 2.54 -7.58 -1.53
CA PHE A 333 3.36 -7.02 -2.60
C PHE A 333 2.61 -5.89 -3.31
N SER A 334 3.30 -4.77 -3.51
CA SER A 334 2.79 -3.63 -4.26
C SER A 334 3.88 -3.08 -5.18
N ASP A 335 3.55 -2.89 -6.44
CA ASP A 335 4.35 -2.10 -7.37
C ASP A 335 3.65 -0.75 -7.52
N VAL A 336 4.23 0.29 -6.91
CA VAL A 336 3.63 1.62 -6.88
C VAL A 336 4.08 2.51 -8.04
N GLY A 337 5.00 1.99 -8.87
CA GLY A 337 5.54 2.72 -10.01
C GLY A 337 6.36 3.94 -9.63
N GLU A 338 6.29 4.98 -10.46
CA GLU A 338 7.01 6.22 -10.21
C GLU A 338 6.35 7.01 -9.07
N THR A 339 7.13 7.36 -8.06
CA THR A 339 6.70 8.14 -6.89
C THR A 339 7.19 9.57 -7.03
N LEU A 340 6.28 10.55 -6.96
CA LEU A 340 6.55 11.98 -7.14
C LEU A 340 7.37 12.28 -8.42
N PRO A 341 6.93 11.79 -9.62
CA PRO A 341 7.75 11.81 -10.84
C PRO A 341 8.17 13.23 -11.27
N ASP A 342 7.33 14.23 -10.98
CA ASP A 342 7.53 15.62 -11.44
C ASP A 342 8.19 16.51 -10.36
N MET A 343 8.45 15.95 -9.17
CA MET A 343 9.01 16.69 -8.05
C MET A 343 10.52 16.49 -7.97
N LYS A 344 11.29 17.53 -8.32
CA LYS A 344 12.75 17.59 -8.10
C LYS A 344 13.12 18.33 -6.82
N THR A 345 12.19 19.11 -6.29
CA THR A 345 12.37 19.89 -5.07
C THR A 345 11.16 19.69 -4.16
N PHE A 346 11.37 19.84 -2.86
CA PHE A 346 10.32 19.91 -1.86
C PHE A 346 10.60 21.11 -0.95
N MET A 347 9.62 22.01 -0.81
CA MET A 347 9.78 23.31 -0.14
C MET A 347 10.99 24.09 -0.64
N GLY A 348 11.21 24.08 -1.98
CA GLY A 348 12.33 24.76 -2.64
C GLY A 348 13.71 24.15 -2.43
N LYS A 349 13.83 22.99 -1.77
CA LYS A 349 15.07 22.24 -1.57
C LYS A 349 15.13 21.04 -2.51
N GLU A 350 16.32 20.74 -3.02
CA GLU A 350 16.57 19.57 -3.89
C GLU A 350 16.26 18.26 -3.16
N ILE A 351 15.43 17.41 -3.75
CA ILE A 351 15.11 16.08 -3.21
C ILE A 351 16.32 15.17 -3.44
N VAL A 352 16.80 14.54 -2.37
CA VAL A 352 17.88 13.55 -2.38
C VAL A 352 17.32 12.14 -2.43
N GLU A 353 16.27 11.88 -1.65
CA GLU A 353 15.66 10.56 -1.54
C GLU A 353 14.16 10.65 -1.29
N VAL A 354 13.44 9.70 -1.88
CA VAL A 354 12.02 9.46 -1.58
C VAL A 354 11.81 7.97 -1.29
N LEU A 355 11.08 7.66 -0.21
CA LEU A 355 10.73 6.29 0.18
C LEU A 355 9.24 6.19 0.54
N ASN A 356 8.58 5.17 0.01
CA ASN A 356 7.24 4.74 0.42
C ASN A 356 7.36 3.59 1.41
N LEU A 357 7.11 3.83 2.69
CA LEU A 357 7.21 2.83 3.74
C LEU A 357 5.81 2.24 4.02
N PRO A 358 5.59 0.96 3.67
CA PRO A 358 4.29 0.33 3.88
C PRO A 358 4.08 -0.09 5.34
N PRO A 359 2.82 -0.19 5.80
CA PRO A 359 2.51 -0.88 7.04
C PRO A 359 2.83 -2.37 6.90
N ASN A 360 3.09 -3.03 8.04
CA ASN A 360 3.35 -4.46 8.08
C ASN A 360 2.28 -5.22 8.88
N PRO A 361 1.19 -5.67 8.24
CA PRO A 361 0.21 -6.53 8.89
C PRO A 361 0.84 -7.86 9.34
N CYS A 362 0.52 -8.31 10.53
CA CYS A 362 1.03 -9.55 11.09
C CYS A 362 -0.11 -10.46 11.58
N PRO A 363 -0.35 -11.61 10.90
CA PRO A 363 0.24 -12.06 9.63
C PRO A 363 -0.17 -11.21 8.43
N PRO A 364 0.60 -11.18 7.31
CA PRO A 364 1.61 -12.16 6.88
C PRO A 364 3.03 -11.92 7.37
N HIS A 365 3.31 -10.89 8.16
CA HIS A 365 4.62 -10.56 8.71
C HIS A 365 5.65 -10.00 7.71
N ILE A 366 5.29 -9.80 6.47
CA ILE A 366 6.19 -9.30 5.42
C ILE A 366 5.40 -8.56 4.34
N THR A 367 5.86 -7.37 3.99
CA THR A 367 5.29 -6.51 2.94
C THR A 367 6.40 -5.94 2.07
N PHE A 368 6.21 -6.03 0.76
CA PHE A 368 7.11 -5.47 -0.24
C PHE A 368 6.47 -4.32 -1.00
N VAL A 369 7.25 -3.28 -1.24
CA VAL A 369 6.92 -2.19 -2.17
C VAL A 369 8.07 -2.03 -3.16
N MET A 370 7.76 -2.21 -4.44
CA MET A 370 8.62 -1.77 -5.54
C MET A 370 8.23 -0.35 -5.92
N MET A 371 9.19 0.54 -5.98
CA MET A 371 8.98 1.93 -6.37
C MET A 371 10.13 2.46 -7.21
N LYS A 372 9.85 3.52 -7.97
CA LYS A 372 10.86 4.34 -8.63
C LYS A 372 10.75 5.79 -8.17
N HIS A 373 11.88 6.47 -8.12
CA HIS A 373 11.95 7.92 -8.01
C HIS A 373 13.14 8.43 -8.81
N ALA A 374 12.93 9.48 -9.61
CA ALA A 374 13.96 10.09 -10.46
C ALA A 374 14.72 9.07 -11.34
N GLY A 375 14.06 7.98 -11.77
CA GLY A 375 14.64 6.95 -12.61
C GLY A 375 15.26 5.77 -11.86
N THR A 376 15.57 5.88 -10.59
CA THR A 376 16.15 4.80 -9.77
C THR A 376 15.07 3.90 -9.17
N LEU A 377 15.32 2.59 -9.18
CA LEU A 377 14.43 1.56 -8.63
C LEU A 377 14.81 1.25 -7.18
N LYS A 378 13.82 1.09 -6.32
CA LYS A 378 14.01 0.64 -4.94
C LYS A 378 13.02 -0.48 -4.61
N LEU A 379 13.49 -1.46 -3.84
CA LEU A 379 12.62 -2.39 -3.14
C LEU A 379 12.65 -2.06 -1.64
N ILE A 380 11.48 -1.83 -1.09
CA ILE A 380 11.29 -1.62 0.34
C ILE A 380 10.58 -2.85 0.90
N MET A 381 11.18 -3.47 1.91
CA MET A 381 10.63 -4.61 2.62
C MET A 381 10.41 -4.24 4.08
N THR A 382 9.17 -4.27 4.56
CA THR A 382 8.88 -4.25 5.99
C THR A 382 8.59 -5.66 6.46
N TYR A 383 9.19 -6.07 7.56
CA TYR A 383 9.09 -7.43 8.06
C TYR A 383 9.09 -7.52 9.59
N ASN A 384 8.59 -8.63 10.10
CA ASN A 384 8.67 -8.94 11.52
C ASN A 384 9.98 -9.67 11.82
N SER A 385 10.91 -9.03 12.56
CA SER A 385 12.21 -9.59 12.92
C SER A 385 12.14 -10.75 13.93
N LYS A 386 10.96 -11.04 14.49
CA LYS A 386 10.69 -12.25 15.29
C LYS A 386 10.25 -13.44 14.44
N ALA A 387 9.86 -13.19 13.18
CA ALA A 387 9.49 -14.23 12.21
C ALA A 387 10.59 -14.51 11.20
N ILE A 388 11.47 -13.53 10.93
CA ILE A 388 12.50 -13.56 9.89
C ILE A 388 13.82 -13.08 10.52
N SER A 389 14.86 -13.89 10.43
CA SER A 389 16.19 -13.58 10.94
C SER A 389 16.98 -12.67 9.99
N GLU A 390 18.02 -12.03 10.48
CA GLU A 390 18.93 -11.21 9.66
C GLU A 390 19.72 -12.06 8.63
N ASP A 391 20.04 -13.31 8.96
CA ASP A 391 20.66 -14.26 8.03
C ASP A 391 19.74 -14.60 6.85
N GLU A 392 18.43 -14.79 7.10
CA GLU A 392 17.44 -15.00 6.05
C GLU A 392 17.26 -13.76 5.17
N ILE A 393 17.32 -12.55 5.74
CA ILE A 393 17.30 -11.30 4.99
C ILE A 393 18.51 -11.20 4.08
N SER A 394 19.72 -11.47 4.60
CA SER A 394 20.95 -11.42 3.78
C SER A 394 20.93 -12.43 2.64
N LYS A 395 20.42 -13.64 2.88
CA LYS A 395 20.23 -14.64 1.82
C LYS A 395 19.19 -14.22 0.79
N PHE A 396 18.09 -13.61 1.25
CA PHE A 396 17.05 -13.07 0.38
C PHE A 396 17.59 -11.94 -0.50
N GLU A 397 18.37 -11.02 0.05
CA GLU A 397 19.02 -9.93 -0.67
C GLU A 397 19.87 -10.48 -1.83
N ILE A 398 20.81 -11.39 -1.53
CA ILE A 398 21.70 -11.99 -2.53
C ILE A 398 20.90 -12.71 -3.64
N ALA A 399 19.89 -13.50 -3.23
CA ALA A 399 19.07 -14.24 -4.18
C ALA A 399 18.24 -13.31 -5.08
N LEU A 400 17.72 -12.22 -4.52
CA LEU A 400 16.91 -11.26 -5.27
C LEU A 400 17.77 -10.43 -6.23
N ASP A 401 18.93 -9.94 -5.77
CA ASP A 401 19.87 -9.17 -6.58
C ASP A 401 20.29 -9.97 -7.82
N THR A 402 20.70 -11.24 -7.62
CA THR A 402 20.99 -12.17 -8.72
C THR A 402 19.83 -12.30 -9.72
N LEU A 403 18.61 -12.50 -9.22
CA LEU A 403 17.42 -12.68 -10.08
C LEU A 403 17.01 -11.41 -10.85
N LEU A 404 17.28 -10.25 -10.28
CA LEU A 404 16.89 -8.98 -10.92
C LEU A 404 17.92 -8.52 -11.95
N ILE A 405 19.24 -8.72 -11.70
CA ILE A 405 20.32 -8.15 -12.50
C ILE A 405 20.86 -9.15 -13.54
N GLU A 406 20.99 -10.42 -13.19
CA GLU A 406 21.51 -11.48 -14.08
C GLU A 406 20.43 -12.12 -14.98
#